data_2af8bc0dbccfd92f0183f1ee3e8a2f4b
#
_entry.id   2af8bc0dbccfd92f0183f1ee3e8a2f4b
#
_cell.length_a   1.000
_cell.length_b   1.000
_cell.length_c   1.000
_cell.angle_alpha   90.00
_cell.angle_beta   90.00
_cell.angle_gamma   90.00
#
_symmetry.space_group_name_H-M   'P 1'
#
loop_
_entity.id
_entity.type
_entity.pdbx_description
1 polymer ?
#
loop_
_entity_poly.entity_id
_entity_poly.type
_entity_poly.pdbx_seq_one_letter_code
_entity_poly.pdbx_strand_id
1 'polypeptide(L)'
;MKVILKQDIKGIGKKDEIHEVSDGYARNYLFPRKLAAVADASAVNVARSKEAAADFHEAETVAAAKALAAKIEGKTVTIKAQGGASGRLHGKVTGKEVADALAVLAGAPIDKKKIELETKDIKDAGVFNGKVRLHVGVVASFKIQVEVEQA
;
A
#
# COMPACT_ATOMS: atom_id res chain seq x y z
N MET A 1 -3.39 -32.55 19.82
CA MET A 1 -2.82 -31.50 20.71
C MET A 1 -2.65 -30.21 19.95
N LYS A 2 -2.72 -29.09 20.63
CA LYS A 2 -2.49 -27.78 20.00
C LYS A 2 -1.02 -27.42 20.05
N VAL A 3 -0.49 -27.00 18.94
CA VAL A 3 0.91 -26.57 18.79
C VAL A 3 0.99 -25.21 18.13
N ILE A 4 2.03 -24.46 18.46
CA ILE A 4 2.39 -23.20 17.83
C ILE A 4 3.54 -23.43 16.87
N LEU A 5 3.40 -22.99 15.64
CA LEU A 5 4.42 -23.15 14.63
C LEU A 5 5.56 -22.13 14.84
N LYS A 6 6.80 -22.60 14.82
CA LYS A 6 7.99 -21.72 14.91
C LYS A 6 8.51 -21.26 13.56
N GLN A 7 8.06 -21.90 12.51
CA GLN A 7 8.38 -21.54 11.12
C GLN A 7 7.29 -22.01 10.18
N ASP A 8 7.29 -21.48 8.98
CA ASP A 8 6.32 -21.84 7.95
C ASP A 8 6.46 -23.33 7.59
N ILE A 9 5.35 -24.06 7.65
CA ILE A 9 5.30 -25.47 7.29
C ILE A 9 4.29 -25.64 6.16
N LYS A 10 4.80 -26.08 5.02
CA LYS A 10 3.95 -26.35 3.86
C LYS A 10 2.92 -27.42 4.18
N GLY A 11 1.65 -27.11 4.00
CA GLY A 11 0.54 -28.01 4.23
C GLY A 11 -0.04 -27.96 5.66
N ILE A 12 0.53 -27.16 6.57
CA ILE A 12 0.01 -26.97 7.94
C ILE A 12 -0.33 -25.50 8.16
N GLY A 13 0.64 -24.59 8.05
CA GLY A 13 0.43 -23.17 8.28
C GLY A 13 1.71 -22.37 8.37
N LYS A 14 1.59 -21.11 8.75
CA LYS A 14 2.69 -20.15 8.86
C LYS A 14 3.24 -20.08 10.27
N LYS A 15 4.40 -19.46 10.38
CA LYS A 15 5.03 -19.14 11.66
C LYS A 15 4.07 -18.38 12.58
N ASP A 16 4.13 -18.72 13.87
CA ASP A 16 3.32 -18.15 14.96
C ASP A 16 1.81 -18.51 14.90
N GLU A 17 1.38 -19.33 13.96
CA GLU A 17 0.01 -19.87 13.92
C GLU A 17 -0.16 -21.06 14.87
N ILE A 18 -1.36 -21.18 15.43
CA ILE A 18 -1.74 -22.29 16.29
C ILE A 18 -2.56 -23.29 15.48
N HIS A 19 -2.09 -24.53 15.45
CA HIS A 19 -2.77 -25.63 14.77
C HIS A 19 -2.97 -26.80 15.70
N GLU A 20 -4.05 -27.54 15.47
CA GLU A 20 -4.30 -28.79 16.14
C GLU A 20 -3.77 -29.94 15.30
N VAL A 21 -2.87 -30.71 15.87
CA VAL A 21 -2.22 -31.86 15.23
C VAL A 21 -2.32 -33.09 16.13
N SER A 22 -2.16 -34.29 15.55
CA SER A 22 -2.09 -35.51 16.32
C SER A 22 -0.86 -35.54 17.25
N ASP A 23 -0.99 -36.11 18.42
CA ASP A 23 0.10 -36.21 19.39
C ASP A 23 1.32 -36.92 18.82
N GLY A 24 1.13 -37.97 18.05
CA GLY A 24 2.20 -38.70 17.40
C GLY A 24 2.97 -37.84 16.39
N TYR A 25 2.28 -37.09 15.56
CA TYR A 25 2.90 -36.19 14.60
C TYR A 25 3.66 -35.05 15.27
N ALA A 26 3.10 -34.46 16.30
CA ALA A 26 3.77 -33.40 17.05
C ALA A 26 5.04 -33.92 17.71
N ARG A 27 5.00 -35.04 18.43
CA ARG A 27 6.12 -35.59 19.19
C ARG A 27 7.21 -36.22 18.31
N ASN A 28 6.83 -36.86 17.21
CA ASN A 28 7.78 -37.59 16.37
C ASN A 28 8.36 -36.73 15.24
N TYR A 29 7.68 -35.69 14.79
CA TYR A 29 8.07 -34.88 13.66
C TYR A 29 8.32 -33.41 14.01
N LEU A 30 7.36 -32.73 14.60
CA LEU A 30 7.44 -31.28 14.82
C LEU A 30 8.43 -30.90 15.93
N PHE A 31 8.37 -31.57 17.06
CA PHE A 31 9.22 -31.23 18.22
C PHE A 31 10.70 -31.58 18.02
N PRO A 32 11.07 -32.76 17.52
CA PRO A 32 12.49 -33.10 17.29
C PRO A 32 13.16 -32.17 16.28
N ARG A 33 12.39 -31.68 15.30
CA ARG A 33 12.88 -30.75 14.28
C ARG A 33 12.74 -29.28 14.68
N LYS A 34 12.24 -28.99 15.87
CA LYS A 34 11.98 -27.64 16.38
C LYS A 34 11.06 -26.79 15.47
N LEU A 35 10.16 -27.46 14.75
CA LEU A 35 9.22 -26.81 13.83
C LEU A 35 8.02 -26.21 14.56
N ALA A 36 7.66 -26.75 15.71
CA ALA A 36 6.57 -26.28 16.55
C ALA A 36 6.88 -26.47 18.03
N ALA A 37 6.11 -25.83 18.86
CA ALA A 37 6.14 -26.01 20.33
C ALA A 37 4.73 -26.28 20.85
N VAL A 38 4.63 -26.81 22.06
CA VAL A 38 3.33 -26.99 22.73
C VAL A 38 2.68 -25.62 22.92
N ALA A 39 1.45 -25.48 22.46
CA ALA A 39 0.66 -24.28 22.67
C ALA A 39 0.07 -24.30 24.08
N ASP A 40 0.77 -23.70 25.03
CA ASP A 40 0.24 -23.42 26.37
C ASP A 40 -0.59 -22.12 26.38
N ALA A 41 -1.26 -21.84 27.49
CA ALA A 41 -2.11 -20.64 27.60
C ALA A 41 -1.36 -19.33 27.36
N SER A 42 -0.09 -19.24 27.79
CA SER A 42 0.72 -18.04 27.58
C SER A 42 1.14 -17.88 26.12
N ALA A 43 1.51 -18.98 25.45
CA ALA A 43 1.84 -18.97 24.03
C ALA A 43 0.64 -18.63 23.16
N VAL A 44 -0.55 -19.13 23.50
CA VAL A 44 -1.82 -18.78 22.83
C VAL A 44 -2.12 -17.28 22.97
N ASN A 45 -1.93 -16.71 24.17
CA ASN A 45 -2.16 -15.29 24.41
C ASN A 45 -1.18 -14.40 23.62
N VAL A 46 0.09 -14.78 23.56
CA VAL A 46 1.10 -14.05 22.77
C VAL A 46 0.77 -14.10 21.30
N ALA A 47 0.38 -15.26 20.76
CA ALA A 47 0.01 -15.38 19.35
C ALA A 47 -1.22 -14.52 19.02
N ARG A 48 -2.27 -14.57 19.86
CA ARG A 48 -3.47 -13.73 19.70
C ARG A 48 -3.14 -12.23 19.78
N SER A 49 -2.27 -11.84 20.70
CA SER A 49 -1.86 -10.43 20.83
C SER A 49 -1.10 -9.93 19.60
N LYS A 50 -0.25 -10.76 19.01
CA LYS A 50 0.46 -10.44 17.76
C LYS A 50 -0.49 -10.31 16.57
N GLU A 51 -1.43 -11.24 16.45
CA GLU A 51 -2.44 -11.21 15.40
C GLU A 51 -3.33 -9.97 15.51
N ALA A 52 -3.84 -9.67 16.71
CA ALA A 52 -4.63 -8.47 16.97
C ALA A 52 -3.84 -7.18 16.68
N ALA A 53 -2.56 -7.14 17.02
CA ALA A 53 -1.70 -5.98 16.70
C ALA A 53 -1.48 -5.83 15.20
N ALA A 54 -1.28 -6.92 14.46
CA ALA A 54 -1.14 -6.90 13.01
C ALA A 54 -2.42 -6.41 12.34
N ASP A 55 -3.57 -6.92 12.75
CA ASP A 55 -4.88 -6.50 12.25
C ASP A 55 -5.16 -5.02 12.55
N PHE A 56 -4.79 -4.54 13.74
CA PHE A 56 -4.92 -3.14 14.12
C PHE A 56 -4.05 -2.23 13.25
N HIS A 57 -2.79 -2.59 13.01
CA HIS A 57 -1.90 -1.83 12.13
C HIS A 57 -2.39 -1.81 10.69
N GLU A 58 -2.90 -2.92 10.16
CA GLU A 58 -3.48 -2.97 8.83
C GLU A 58 -4.71 -2.08 8.72
N ALA A 59 -5.64 -2.16 9.69
CA ALA A 59 -6.82 -1.32 9.74
C ALA A 59 -6.47 0.18 9.84
N GLU A 60 -5.46 0.55 10.63
CA GLU A 60 -4.97 1.92 10.74
C GLU A 60 -4.36 2.40 9.42
N THR A 61 -3.56 1.57 8.76
CA THR A 61 -2.98 1.89 7.44
C THR A 61 -4.06 2.09 6.38
N VAL A 62 -5.05 1.21 6.35
CA VAL A 62 -6.20 1.33 5.44
C VAL A 62 -7.01 2.59 5.73
N ALA A 63 -7.27 2.91 6.99
CA ALA A 63 -8.00 4.12 7.38
C ALA A 63 -7.24 5.39 6.97
N ALA A 64 -5.92 5.43 7.17
CA ALA A 64 -5.06 6.54 6.72
C ALA A 64 -5.08 6.67 5.18
N ALA A 65 -5.00 5.56 4.46
CA ALA A 65 -5.08 5.56 3.00
C ALA A 65 -6.44 6.06 2.50
N LYS A 66 -7.54 5.65 3.12
CA LYS A 66 -8.88 6.16 2.80
C LYS A 66 -9.03 7.65 3.06
N ALA A 67 -8.47 8.16 4.16
CA ALA A 67 -8.48 9.58 4.47
C ALA A 67 -7.71 10.40 3.43
N LEU A 68 -6.54 9.92 2.99
CA LEU A 68 -5.77 10.53 1.91
C LEU A 68 -6.52 10.46 0.58
N ALA A 69 -7.14 9.33 0.28
CA ALA A 69 -7.97 9.17 -0.92
C ALA A 69 -9.10 10.18 -0.96
N ALA A 70 -9.80 10.39 0.14
CA ALA A 70 -10.87 11.39 0.25
C ALA A 70 -10.39 12.82 0.03
N LYS A 71 -9.14 13.13 0.42
CA LYS A 71 -8.53 14.44 0.18
C LYS A 71 -8.13 14.65 -1.29
N ILE A 72 -7.81 13.59 -1.99
CA ILE A 72 -7.35 13.62 -3.39
C ILE A 72 -8.51 13.47 -4.36
N GLU A 73 -9.48 12.62 -4.03
CA GLU A 73 -10.61 12.29 -4.90
C GLU A 73 -11.42 13.53 -5.32
N GLY A 74 -11.63 13.66 -6.62
CA GLY A 74 -12.35 14.79 -7.20
C GLY A 74 -11.61 16.12 -7.15
N LYS A 75 -10.34 16.13 -6.70
CA LYS A 75 -9.51 17.34 -6.69
C LYS A 75 -8.77 17.53 -8.01
N THR A 76 -8.49 18.77 -8.33
CA THR A 76 -7.67 19.15 -9.48
C THR A 76 -6.30 19.59 -9.00
N VAL A 77 -5.28 18.97 -9.55
CA VAL A 77 -3.88 19.33 -9.29
C VAL A 77 -3.39 20.21 -10.42
N THR A 78 -3.00 21.43 -10.12
CA THR A 78 -2.44 22.35 -11.12
C THR A 78 -0.93 22.20 -11.17
N ILE A 79 -0.41 21.91 -12.35
CA ILE A 79 1.02 21.80 -12.62
C ILE A 79 1.40 22.87 -13.63
N LYS A 80 2.35 23.71 -13.26
CA LYS A 80 2.90 24.71 -14.17
C LYS A 80 4.09 24.12 -14.91
N ALA A 81 4.05 24.19 -16.23
CA ALA A 81 5.12 23.71 -17.09
C ALA A 81 5.48 24.77 -18.12
N GLN A 82 6.75 24.87 -18.45
CA GLN A 82 7.21 25.81 -19.48
C GLN A 82 6.81 25.28 -20.86
N GLY A 83 6.26 26.15 -21.66
CA GLY A 83 5.81 25.79 -23.01
C GLY A 83 5.70 26.98 -23.95
N GLY A 84 5.44 26.69 -25.21
CA GLY A 84 5.28 27.71 -26.25
C GLY A 84 3.84 28.25 -26.34
N ALA A 85 3.68 29.29 -27.13
CA ALA A 85 2.39 29.95 -27.39
C ALA A 85 1.32 29.02 -28.02
N SER A 86 1.75 27.88 -28.58
CA SER A 86 0.87 26.86 -29.15
C SER A 86 0.25 25.90 -28.14
N GLY A 87 0.52 26.08 -26.85
CA GLY A 87 0.05 25.18 -25.79
C GLY A 87 0.89 23.89 -25.64
N ARG A 88 1.94 23.75 -26.44
CA ARG A 88 2.84 22.61 -26.37
C ARG A 88 3.96 22.85 -25.37
N LEU A 89 4.20 21.89 -24.49
CA LEU A 89 5.23 22.01 -23.48
C LEU A 89 6.65 21.85 -24.10
N HIS A 90 7.61 22.62 -23.62
CA HIS A 90 9.01 22.45 -24.00
C HIS A 90 9.62 21.19 -23.38
N GLY A 91 9.03 20.72 -22.27
CA GLY A 91 9.36 19.47 -21.60
C GLY A 91 8.16 18.53 -21.53
N LYS A 92 8.27 17.54 -20.71
CA LYS A 92 7.17 16.60 -20.42
C LYS A 92 6.86 16.63 -18.92
N VAL A 93 5.59 16.61 -18.58
CA VAL A 93 5.17 16.40 -17.19
C VAL A 93 5.18 14.91 -16.90
N THR A 94 5.98 14.54 -15.94
CA THR A 94 6.19 13.14 -15.55
C THR A 94 5.38 12.78 -14.31
N GLY A 95 5.21 11.48 -14.07
CA GLY A 95 4.55 10.99 -12.85
C GLY A 95 5.22 11.48 -11.54
N LYS A 96 6.50 11.88 -11.58
CA LYS A 96 7.18 12.45 -10.43
C LYS A 96 6.64 13.84 -10.08
N GLU A 97 6.47 14.70 -11.06
CA GLU A 97 5.94 16.07 -10.86
C GLU A 97 4.49 16.02 -10.38
N VAL A 98 3.72 15.07 -10.91
CA VAL A 98 2.36 14.80 -10.43
C VAL A 98 2.36 14.32 -8.99
N ALA A 99 3.29 13.42 -8.64
CA ALA A 99 3.44 12.91 -7.27
C ALA A 99 3.79 14.04 -6.28
N ASP A 100 4.72 14.90 -6.65
CA ASP A 100 5.14 16.04 -5.83
C ASP A 100 3.98 17.03 -5.62
N ALA A 101 3.22 17.32 -6.67
CA ALA A 101 2.05 18.18 -6.57
C ALA A 101 0.90 17.56 -5.74
N LEU A 102 0.67 16.27 -5.88
CA LEU A 102 -0.30 15.54 -5.04
C LEU A 102 0.13 15.47 -3.57
N ALA A 103 1.42 15.30 -3.31
CA ALA A 103 1.97 15.28 -1.97
C ALA A 103 1.70 16.61 -1.22
N VAL A 104 1.83 17.73 -1.92
CA VAL A 104 1.49 19.06 -1.39
C VAL A 104 -0.01 19.16 -1.10
N LEU A 105 -0.86 18.69 -2.00
CA LEU A 105 -2.30 18.73 -1.85
C LEU A 105 -2.81 17.83 -0.71
N ALA A 106 -2.27 16.64 -0.61
CA ALA A 106 -2.66 15.64 0.38
C ALA A 106 -1.99 15.87 1.75
N GLY A 107 -0.87 16.61 1.78
CA GLY A 107 -0.06 16.81 2.97
C GLY A 107 0.73 15.57 3.40
N ALA A 108 0.93 14.63 2.51
CA ALA A 108 1.67 13.39 2.75
C ALA A 108 2.47 12.97 1.50
N PRO A 109 3.64 12.35 1.66
CA PRO A 109 4.45 11.90 0.55
C PRO A 109 3.73 10.81 -0.26
N ILE A 110 3.70 10.96 -1.57
CA ILE A 110 3.09 10.01 -2.50
C ILE A 110 4.16 9.50 -3.47
N ASP A 111 4.27 8.19 -3.60
CA ASP A 111 5.23 7.59 -4.53
C ASP A 111 4.68 7.64 -5.97
N LYS A 112 5.52 8.08 -6.90
CA LYS A 112 5.23 8.08 -8.35
C LYS A 112 4.79 6.72 -8.89
N LYS A 113 5.25 5.62 -8.28
CA LYS A 113 4.90 4.26 -8.66
C LYS A 113 3.44 3.90 -8.35
N LYS A 114 2.84 4.63 -7.43
CA LYS A 114 1.44 4.46 -7.03
C LYS A 114 0.47 5.26 -7.89
N ILE A 115 1.00 6.12 -8.75
CA ILE A 115 0.21 6.99 -9.62
C ILE A 115 0.09 6.33 -10.99
N GLU A 116 -1.15 6.17 -11.43
CA GLU A 116 -1.50 5.75 -12.78
C GLU A 116 -2.04 6.96 -13.54
N LEU A 117 -1.36 7.35 -14.59
CA LEU A 117 -1.78 8.43 -15.47
C LEU A 117 -2.43 7.86 -16.73
N GLU A 118 -3.47 8.50 -17.20
CA GLU A 118 -4.09 8.18 -18.49
C GLU A 118 -3.08 8.33 -19.63
N THR A 119 -2.21 9.32 -19.52
CA THR A 119 -1.10 9.55 -20.45
C THR A 119 0.21 9.57 -19.66
N LYS A 120 1.14 8.67 -19.98
CA LYS A 120 2.43 8.53 -19.27
C LYS A 120 3.28 9.81 -19.27
N ASP A 121 3.30 10.51 -20.37
CA ASP A 121 4.03 11.74 -20.57
C ASP A 121 3.07 12.81 -21.10
N ILE A 122 2.82 13.82 -20.31
CA ILE A 122 1.99 14.96 -20.71
C ILE A 122 2.87 15.96 -21.42
N LYS A 123 2.60 16.19 -22.69
CA LYS A 123 3.36 17.13 -23.55
C LYS A 123 2.57 18.37 -23.94
N ASP A 124 1.29 18.38 -23.71
CA ASP A 124 0.37 19.46 -24.07
C ASP A 124 -0.30 20.00 -22.81
N ALA A 125 -0.64 21.29 -22.85
CA ALA A 125 -1.47 21.90 -21.82
C ALA A 125 -2.91 21.37 -21.89
N GLY A 126 -3.54 21.19 -20.76
CA GLY A 126 -4.93 20.75 -20.68
C GLY A 126 -5.24 20.03 -19.37
N VAL A 127 -6.41 19.40 -19.35
CA VAL A 127 -6.88 18.63 -18.21
C VAL A 127 -6.78 17.16 -18.54
N PHE A 128 -6.10 16.41 -17.66
CA PHE A 128 -5.92 14.98 -17.76
C PHE A 128 -6.45 14.28 -16.53
N ASN A 129 -6.80 13.02 -16.66
CA ASN A 129 -7.24 12.21 -15.53
C ASN A 129 -6.09 11.35 -15.01
N GLY A 130 -6.04 11.19 -13.71
CA GLY A 130 -5.09 10.30 -13.05
C GLY A 130 -5.75 9.55 -11.92
N LYS A 131 -5.13 8.46 -11.52
CA LYS A 131 -5.52 7.65 -10.38
C LYS A 131 -4.31 7.43 -9.49
N VAL A 132 -4.51 7.43 -8.19
CA VAL A 132 -3.49 7.10 -7.23
C VAL A 132 -3.93 5.89 -6.41
N ARG A 133 -3.08 4.89 -6.34
CA ARG A 133 -3.29 3.70 -5.52
C ARG A 133 -2.58 3.88 -4.20
N LEU A 134 -3.31 4.16 -3.15
CA LEU A 134 -2.76 4.42 -1.82
C LEU A 134 -2.58 3.14 -0.99
N HIS A 135 -3.49 2.19 -1.17
CA HIS A 135 -3.44 0.88 -0.53
C HIS A 135 -4.12 -0.16 -1.42
N VAL A 136 -3.96 -1.45 -1.11
CA VAL A 136 -4.71 -2.51 -1.79
C VAL A 136 -6.21 -2.26 -1.62
N GLY A 137 -6.92 -2.06 -2.73
CA GLY A 137 -8.34 -1.73 -2.73
C GLY A 137 -8.70 -0.26 -2.46
N VAL A 138 -7.72 0.62 -2.21
CA VAL A 138 -7.93 2.06 -2.04
C VAL A 138 -7.30 2.82 -3.21
N VAL A 139 -8.15 3.30 -4.11
CA VAL A 139 -7.76 4.07 -5.29
C VAL A 139 -8.55 5.39 -5.29
N ALA A 140 -7.86 6.49 -5.50
CA ALA A 140 -8.47 7.81 -5.66
C ALA A 140 -8.27 8.32 -7.09
N SER A 141 -9.32 8.92 -7.64
CA SER A 141 -9.26 9.58 -8.95
C SER A 141 -9.09 11.09 -8.78
N PHE A 142 -8.23 11.67 -9.56
CA PHE A 142 -7.99 13.11 -9.54
C PHE A 142 -7.81 13.64 -10.96
N LYS A 143 -7.89 14.95 -11.10
CA LYS A 143 -7.65 15.65 -12.36
C LYS A 143 -6.33 16.40 -12.30
N ILE A 144 -5.64 16.46 -13.40
CA ILE A 144 -4.40 17.19 -13.55
C ILE A 144 -4.66 18.32 -14.55
N GLN A 145 -4.51 19.53 -14.09
CA GLN A 145 -4.55 20.70 -14.95
C GLN A 145 -3.12 21.16 -15.21
N VAL A 146 -2.71 21.11 -16.45
CA VAL A 146 -1.38 21.60 -16.88
C VAL A 146 -1.54 22.98 -17.47
N GLU A 147 -0.89 23.94 -16.82
CA GLU A 147 -0.84 25.33 -17.26
C GLU A 147 0.52 25.60 -17.90
N VAL A 148 0.50 26.24 -19.05
CA VAL A 148 1.73 26.68 -19.72
C VAL A 148 2.17 28.00 -19.13
N GLU A 149 3.34 28.01 -18.54
CA GLU A 149 4.02 29.23 -18.17
C GLU A 149 4.95 29.65 -19.32
N GLN A 150 4.62 30.77 -19.92
CA GLN A 150 5.47 31.35 -20.96
C GLN A 150 6.77 31.88 -20.33
N ALA A 151 7.85 31.38 -20.81
CA ALA A 151 9.16 31.83 -20.36
C ALA A 151 9.49 33.20 -20.95
#